data_d493b94a78611de99f56a592e2e7a4bc
#
_entry.id   d493b94a78611de99f56a592e2e7a4bc
#
_cell.length_a   1.000
_cell.length_b   1.000
_cell.length_c   1.000
_cell.angle_alpha   90.00
_cell.angle_beta   90.00
_cell.angle_gamma   90.00
#
_symmetry.space_group_name_H-M   'P 1'
#
loop_
_entity.id
_entity.type
_entity.pdbx_description
1 polymer ?
#
loop_
_entity_poly.entity_id
_entity_poly.type
_entity_poly.pdbx_seq_one_letter_code
_entity_poly.pdbx_strand_id
1 'polypeptide(L)'
;MSVGSPRRSAPRSTVERDSGNRVQVMSPTVRVAQVADTHAVERALARSGPTLVNVTRSPLALAALATVAVPGLDVFDVRRPSHVGTAYDLAIVIDSERRRWYVRAPITDLAGAALEAEVTLLEAMAQFLNEDALPFAVPNPTGFAHLPEGGRAVVYQSLPGQSLQLDLLGPGPGLSASVGRALASIHELPAAIVENAGLPVYDAETYRQRRLSEVDEAAKTGKVPASLLRRWENALENVAIWRFRPTVVHGDLTADHVLTAGSEVTGILGWSEAKVADPADDLAWLLVAAPHDAVDSIMEAYSLRRTEFSDPHLTERGHLAGELALARWLLHGVRTENEEIIDDAVAMLADLEEYTAGALITS
;
A
#
# COMPACT_ATOMS: atom_id res chain seq x y z
N MET A 1 15.14 -43.50 66.60
CA MET A 1 14.35 -44.62 66.11
C MET A 1 13.74 -44.21 64.80
N SER A 2 14.24 -44.79 63.74
CA SER A 2 13.91 -44.57 62.35
C SER A 2 12.67 -45.34 61.97
N VAL A 3 11.78 -44.79 61.10
CA VAL A 3 11.00 -45.58 60.19
C VAL A 3 10.74 -44.76 58.91
N GLY A 4 11.16 -45.30 57.81
CA GLY A 4 11.10 -44.73 56.46
C GLY A 4 9.73 -44.89 55.80
N SER A 5 9.47 -44.04 54.88
CA SER A 5 8.32 -44.07 53.94
C SER A 5 8.80 -44.52 52.55
N PRO A 6 8.01 -45.31 51.83
CA PRO A 6 8.34 -45.71 50.46
C PRO A 6 7.80 -44.73 49.42
N ARG A 7 8.61 -44.42 48.44
CA ARG A 7 8.30 -43.68 47.23
C ARG A 7 7.34 -44.49 46.34
N ARG A 8 6.20 -43.89 45.91
CA ARG A 8 5.40 -44.38 44.79
C ARG A 8 5.74 -43.59 43.51
N SER A 9 6.16 -44.33 42.52
CA SER A 9 6.40 -43.92 41.15
C SER A 9 5.08 -43.66 40.41
N ALA A 10 4.91 -42.46 39.80
CA ALA A 10 3.84 -42.14 38.88
C ALA A 10 4.26 -42.45 37.43
N PRO A 11 3.36 -42.89 36.56
CA PRO A 11 3.67 -43.20 35.18
C PRO A 11 3.83 -41.94 34.32
N ARG A 12 4.81 -41.96 33.44
CA ARG A 12 5.03 -40.98 32.39
C ARG A 12 3.93 -41.16 31.33
N SER A 13 3.05 -40.17 31.14
CA SER A 13 2.24 -40.04 29.95
C SER A 13 3.02 -39.27 28.88
N THR A 14 3.35 -39.97 27.81
CA THR A 14 3.80 -39.38 26.54
C THR A 14 2.66 -38.63 25.91
N VAL A 15 2.70 -37.33 25.90
CA VAL A 15 1.84 -36.49 25.09
C VAL A 15 2.47 -36.35 23.71
N GLU A 16 1.92 -37.05 22.72
CA GLU A 16 2.14 -36.77 21.31
C GLU A 16 1.72 -35.35 21.03
N ARG A 17 2.66 -34.52 20.54
CA ARG A 17 2.36 -33.22 19.98
C ARG A 17 1.84 -33.42 18.57
N ASP A 18 0.54 -33.37 18.44
CA ASP A 18 -0.13 -33.22 17.16
C ASP A 18 0.22 -31.80 16.63
N SER A 19 1.06 -31.75 15.60
CA SER A 19 1.37 -30.55 14.86
C SER A 19 0.23 -30.28 13.85
N GLY A 20 -0.94 -29.98 14.37
CA GLY A 20 -2.04 -29.48 13.58
C GLY A 20 -1.72 -28.09 13.04
N ASN A 21 -1.48 -28.04 11.75
CA ASN A 21 -1.38 -26.83 10.95
C ASN A 21 -2.71 -26.03 11.09
N ARG A 22 -2.80 -25.17 12.09
CA ARG A 22 -3.90 -24.20 12.21
C ARG A 22 -3.70 -23.18 11.10
N VAL A 23 -4.40 -23.37 10.00
CA VAL A 23 -4.71 -22.31 9.06
C VAL A 23 -5.40 -21.22 9.89
N GLN A 24 -4.65 -20.16 10.17
CA GLN A 24 -5.17 -18.99 10.86
C GLN A 24 -6.16 -18.35 9.89
N VAL A 25 -7.45 -18.56 10.10
CA VAL A 25 -8.51 -17.89 9.34
C VAL A 25 -8.40 -16.41 9.70
N MET A 26 -7.76 -15.65 8.82
CA MET A 26 -7.65 -14.18 8.96
C MET A 26 -9.08 -13.60 8.89
N SER A 27 -9.37 -12.61 9.73
CA SER A 27 -10.66 -11.94 9.68
C SER A 27 -10.85 -11.26 8.31
N PRO A 28 -12.09 -11.13 7.81
CA PRO A 28 -12.38 -10.47 6.54
C PRO A 28 -11.72 -9.08 6.42
N THR A 29 -11.66 -8.36 7.52
CA THR A 29 -11.05 -7.03 7.67
C THR A 29 -9.56 -7.01 7.33
N VAL A 30 -8.80 -8.02 7.76
CA VAL A 30 -7.36 -8.12 7.47
C VAL A 30 -7.09 -8.47 6.02
N ARG A 31 -7.98 -9.27 5.39
CA ARG A 31 -7.89 -9.58 3.95
C ARG A 31 -8.10 -8.36 3.07
N VAL A 32 -9.05 -7.47 3.42
CA VAL A 32 -9.28 -6.22 2.66
C VAL A 32 -8.04 -5.33 2.63
N ALA A 33 -7.31 -5.23 3.74
CA ALA A 33 -6.09 -4.44 3.80
C ALA A 33 -4.96 -5.02 2.92
N GLN A 34 -4.84 -6.35 2.84
CA GLN A 34 -3.85 -7.00 1.98
C GLN A 34 -4.16 -6.83 0.48
N VAL A 35 -5.43 -6.68 0.12
CA VAL A 35 -5.85 -6.49 -1.28
C VAL A 35 -5.61 -5.06 -1.77
N ALA A 36 -5.65 -4.07 -0.89
CA ALA A 36 -5.31 -2.70 -1.26
C ALA A 36 -3.86 -2.55 -1.76
N ASP A 37 -3.02 -3.54 -1.47
CA ASP A 37 -1.56 -3.48 -1.53
C ASP A 37 -0.91 -3.79 -2.90
N THR A 38 -1.58 -4.43 -3.84
CA THR A 38 -0.79 -5.08 -4.89
C THR A 38 -1.03 -4.55 -6.32
N HIS A 39 -2.01 -3.69 -6.59
CA HIS A 39 -2.57 -3.65 -7.94
C HIS A 39 -2.79 -2.30 -8.62
N ALA A 40 -2.37 -1.21 -8.05
CA ALA A 40 -2.53 0.09 -8.68
C ALA A 40 -1.63 0.25 -9.92
N VAL A 41 -0.43 -0.33 -9.89
CA VAL A 41 0.57 -0.22 -10.97
C VAL A 41 0.18 -1.01 -12.21
N GLU A 42 -0.49 -2.16 -12.05
CA GLU A 42 -0.88 -3.00 -13.19
C GLU A 42 -2.02 -2.41 -14.03
N ARG A 43 -2.84 -1.52 -13.45
CA ARG A 43 -4.01 -0.94 -14.15
C ARG A 43 -3.67 0.03 -15.26
N ALA A 44 -2.54 0.71 -15.22
CA ALA A 44 -2.10 1.63 -16.27
C ALA A 44 -1.61 0.87 -17.52
N LEU A 45 -1.18 -0.39 -17.36
CA LEU A 45 -0.47 -1.15 -18.41
C LEU A 45 -1.37 -1.91 -19.37
N ALA A 46 -2.65 -2.13 -19.06
CA ALA A 46 -3.56 -2.96 -19.86
C ALA A 46 -4.07 -2.29 -21.16
N ARG A 47 -3.65 -1.09 -21.52
CA ARG A 47 -4.22 -0.30 -22.64
C ARG A 47 -3.24 0.02 -23.76
N SER A 48 -2.28 -0.82 -24.11
CA SER A 48 -1.42 -0.46 -25.26
C SER A 48 -0.95 -1.64 -26.07
N GLY A 49 -1.28 -1.61 -27.33
CA GLY A 49 -0.75 -2.11 -28.57
C GLY A 49 0.68 -2.70 -28.64
N PRO A 50 1.34 -2.82 -29.78
CA PRO A 50 2.01 -4.02 -30.23
C PRO A 50 3.18 -4.47 -29.36
N THR A 51 3.24 -5.78 -29.18
CA THR A 51 4.19 -6.60 -28.44
C THR A 51 5.65 -6.22 -28.68
N LEU A 52 6.27 -5.53 -27.74
CA LEU A 52 7.72 -5.54 -27.58
C LEU A 52 8.11 -6.84 -26.87
N VAL A 53 9.16 -7.47 -27.35
CA VAL A 53 9.71 -8.69 -26.77
C VAL A 53 10.07 -8.41 -25.31
N ASN A 54 9.35 -9.04 -24.40
CA ASN A 54 9.51 -8.88 -22.96
C ASN A 54 10.84 -9.52 -22.54
N VAL A 55 11.94 -8.78 -22.58
CA VAL A 55 13.25 -9.23 -22.10
C VAL A 55 13.32 -8.99 -20.60
N THR A 56 12.88 -9.97 -19.83
CA THR A 56 13.08 -9.96 -18.37
C THR A 56 14.57 -9.99 -18.05
N ARG A 57 15.09 -8.92 -17.45
CA ARG A 57 16.50 -8.82 -17.06
C ARG A 57 16.79 -9.69 -15.85
N SER A 58 17.92 -10.39 -15.91
CA SER A 58 18.37 -11.19 -14.78
C SER A 58 18.80 -10.28 -13.61
N PRO A 59 18.78 -10.77 -12.35
CA PRO A 59 19.30 -10.00 -11.21
C PRO A 59 20.76 -9.55 -11.41
N LEU A 60 21.59 -10.34 -12.08
CA LEU A 60 22.97 -9.97 -12.40
C LEU A 60 23.05 -8.83 -13.42
N ALA A 61 22.16 -8.80 -14.41
CA ALA A 61 22.09 -7.68 -15.35
C ALA A 61 21.67 -6.38 -14.63
N LEU A 62 20.72 -6.46 -13.70
CA LEU A 62 20.31 -5.33 -12.89
C LEU A 62 21.44 -4.87 -11.94
N ALA A 63 22.21 -5.80 -11.35
CA ALA A 63 23.38 -5.46 -10.56
C ALA A 63 24.46 -4.74 -11.39
N ALA A 64 24.67 -5.17 -12.65
CA ALA A 64 25.57 -4.45 -13.55
C ALA A 64 25.07 -3.02 -13.87
N LEU A 65 23.75 -2.83 -14.06
CA LEU A 65 23.18 -1.47 -14.18
C LEU A 65 23.41 -0.64 -12.92
N ALA A 66 23.30 -1.26 -11.73
CA ALA A 66 23.57 -0.56 -10.47
C ALA A 66 25.01 -0.05 -10.38
N THR A 67 26.00 -0.84 -10.82
CA THR A 67 27.43 -0.39 -10.80
C THR A 67 27.68 0.76 -11.79
N VAL A 68 26.92 0.82 -12.89
CA VAL A 68 26.98 1.95 -13.82
C VAL A 68 26.31 3.18 -13.22
N ALA A 69 25.16 3.01 -12.55
CA ALA A 69 24.37 4.09 -11.99
C ALA A 69 25.00 4.73 -10.75
N VAL A 70 25.70 3.94 -9.94
CA VAL A 70 26.31 4.37 -8.66
C VAL A 70 27.81 4.13 -8.72
N PRO A 71 28.63 5.17 -9.00
CA PRO A 71 30.08 5.04 -9.06
C PRO A 71 30.66 4.51 -7.75
N GLY A 72 31.51 3.48 -7.84
CA GLY A 72 32.14 2.87 -6.68
C GLY A 72 31.27 1.85 -5.93
N LEU A 73 30.11 1.49 -6.43
CA LEU A 73 29.29 0.42 -5.88
C LEU A 73 30.00 -0.93 -6.10
N ASP A 74 30.45 -1.54 -5.02
CA ASP A 74 31.10 -2.86 -5.03
C ASP A 74 30.08 -3.93 -4.63
N VAL A 75 29.59 -4.68 -5.60
CA VAL A 75 28.48 -5.65 -5.43
C VAL A 75 29.01 -6.93 -4.78
N PHE A 76 28.48 -7.24 -3.59
CA PHE A 76 28.77 -8.47 -2.85
C PHE A 76 27.75 -9.59 -3.14
N ASP A 77 26.45 -9.25 -3.19
CA ASP A 77 25.35 -10.19 -3.42
C ASP A 77 24.21 -9.52 -4.20
N VAL A 78 23.43 -10.31 -4.92
CA VAL A 78 22.23 -9.83 -5.62
C VAL A 78 21.09 -10.81 -5.43
N ARG A 79 19.89 -10.30 -5.14
CA ARG A 79 18.69 -11.08 -4.88
C ARG A 79 17.53 -10.56 -5.70
N ARG A 80 16.62 -11.45 -6.05
CA ARG A 80 15.30 -11.06 -6.57
C ARG A 80 14.36 -10.83 -5.39
N PRO A 81 13.56 -9.75 -5.35
CA PRO A 81 12.47 -9.62 -4.38
C PRO A 81 11.48 -10.79 -4.48
N SER A 82 10.81 -11.11 -3.38
CA SER A 82 9.82 -12.21 -3.31
C SER A 82 8.62 -11.94 -4.20
N HIS A 83 8.23 -10.67 -4.33
CA HIS A 83 7.13 -10.22 -5.18
C HIS A 83 7.68 -9.22 -6.21
N VAL A 84 7.43 -9.51 -7.46
CA VAL A 84 7.84 -8.66 -8.59
C VAL A 84 6.59 -8.42 -9.43
N GLY A 85 6.18 -7.16 -9.56
CA GLY A 85 5.12 -6.77 -10.48
C GLY A 85 5.55 -6.97 -11.94
N THR A 86 4.61 -6.84 -12.85
CA THR A 86 4.84 -7.07 -14.31
C THR A 86 5.40 -5.85 -15.03
N ALA A 87 5.41 -4.68 -14.36
CA ALA A 87 5.82 -3.40 -14.97
C ALA A 87 7.33 -3.14 -14.93
N TYR A 88 8.03 -3.73 -13.96
CA TYR A 88 9.44 -3.47 -13.71
C TYR A 88 10.22 -4.74 -13.44
N ASP A 89 11.44 -4.80 -13.95
CA ASP A 89 12.45 -5.72 -13.43
C ASP A 89 13.05 -5.11 -12.14
N LEU A 90 13.11 -5.92 -11.08
CA LEU A 90 13.57 -5.51 -9.76
C LEU A 90 14.70 -6.38 -9.26
N ALA A 91 15.71 -5.79 -8.63
CA ALA A 91 16.73 -6.49 -7.87
C ALA A 91 17.08 -5.76 -6.59
N ILE A 92 17.44 -6.54 -5.58
CA ILE A 92 18.08 -6.07 -4.34
C ILE A 92 19.56 -6.38 -4.47
N VAL A 93 20.38 -5.33 -4.51
CA VAL A 93 21.83 -5.42 -4.54
C VAL A 93 22.36 -5.16 -3.14
N ILE A 94 23.28 -5.97 -2.68
CA ILE A 94 23.99 -5.83 -1.40
C ILE A 94 25.45 -5.54 -1.74
N ASP A 95 25.98 -4.42 -1.24
CA ASP A 95 27.37 -4.05 -1.46
C ASP A 95 28.33 -4.67 -0.42
N SER A 96 29.62 -4.46 -0.61
CA SER A 96 30.68 -4.93 0.29
C SER A 96 30.58 -4.37 1.72
N GLU A 97 29.92 -3.21 1.91
CA GLU A 97 29.63 -2.60 3.20
C GLU A 97 28.29 -3.06 3.81
N ARG A 98 27.63 -4.05 3.17
CA ARG A 98 26.34 -4.60 3.58
C ARG A 98 25.17 -3.62 3.47
N ARG A 99 25.32 -2.51 2.74
CA ARG A 99 24.20 -1.63 2.40
C ARG A 99 23.34 -2.30 1.33
N ARG A 100 22.03 -2.04 1.38
CA ARG A 100 21.06 -2.57 0.41
C ARG A 100 20.68 -1.48 -0.57
N TRP A 101 20.57 -1.89 -1.84
CA TRP A 101 20.21 -1.03 -2.95
C TRP A 101 19.09 -1.68 -3.74
N TYR A 102 18.11 -0.92 -4.13
CA TYR A 102 17.02 -1.37 -4.99
C TYR A 102 17.25 -0.84 -6.38
N VAL A 103 17.21 -1.74 -7.37
CA VAL A 103 17.32 -1.41 -8.79
C VAL A 103 15.98 -1.64 -9.44
N ARG A 104 15.39 -0.62 -10.05
CA ARG A 104 14.15 -0.70 -10.82
C ARG A 104 14.45 -0.36 -12.28
N ALA A 105 14.10 -1.26 -13.18
CA ALA A 105 14.22 -1.06 -14.62
C ALA A 105 12.84 -1.28 -15.26
N PRO A 106 12.28 -0.30 -15.98
CA PRO A 106 10.96 -0.44 -16.61
C PRO A 106 11.01 -1.50 -17.72
N ILE A 107 9.90 -2.24 -17.89
CA ILE A 107 9.75 -3.26 -18.93
C ILE A 107 9.08 -2.66 -20.18
N THR A 108 8.30 -1.57 -20.01
CA THR A 108 7.58 -0.90 -21.10
C THR A 108 7.83 0.61 -21.05
N ASP A 109 7.58 1.30 -22.17
CA ASP A 109 7.68 2.76 -22.25
C ASP A 109 6.72 3.46 -21.26
N LEU A 110 5.53 2.88 -21.05
CA LEU A 110 4.57 3.41 -20.09
C LEU A 110 5.09 3.31 -18.65
N ALA A 111 5.69 2.18 -18.28
CA ALA A 111 6.34 2.01 -16.98
C ALA A 111 7.55 2.95 -16.84
N GLY A 112 8.27 3.21 -17.94
CA GLY A 112 9.33 4.19 -17.98
C GLY A 112 8.83 5.60 -17.69
N ALA A 113 7.77 6.03 -18.35
CA ALA A 113 7.16 7.35 -18.10
C ALA A 113 6.64 7.48 -16.67
N ALA A 114 6.00 6.43 -16.12
CA ALA A 114 5.54 6.42 -14.73
C ALA A 114 6.71 6.51 -13.73
N LEU A 115 7.83 5.83 -14.01
CA LEU A 115 9.04 5.89 -13.18
C LEU A 115 9.65 7.30 -13.17
N GLU A 116 9.68 7.97 -14.33
CA GLU A 116 10.19 9.35 -14.44
C GLU A 116 9.31 10.34 -13.65
N ALA A 117 7.99 10.18 -13.70
CA ALA A 117 7.07 11.00 -12.91
C ALA A 117 7.25 10.77 -11.41
N GLU A 118 7.39 9.52 -10.96
CA GLU A 118 7.69 9.17 -9.57
C GLU A 118 9.03 9.78 -9.12
N VAL A 119 10.09 9.66 -9.92
CA VAL A 119 11.39 10.26 -9.64
C VAL A 119 11.30 11.79 -9.45
N THR A 120 10.58 12.46 -10.37
CA THR A 120 10.37 13.91 -10.28
C THR A 120 9.63 14.30 -9.00
N LEU A 121 8.62 13.55 -8.61
CA LEU A 121 7.90 13.76 -7.35
C LEU A 121 8.83 13.58 -6.15
N LEU A 122 9.60 12.48 -6.09
CA LEU A 122 10.50 12.18 -4.98
C LEU A 122 11.59 13.25 -4.82
N GLU A 123 12.15 13.74 -5.92
CA GLU A 123 13.12 14.86 -5.92
C GLU A 123 12.49 16.15 -5.39
N ALA A 124 11.24 16.45 -5.76
CA ALA A 124 10.52 17.60 -5.23
C ALA A 124 10.21 17.43 -3.73
N MET A 125 9.86 16.24 -3.26
CA MET A 125 9.61 15.95 -1.84
C MET A 125 10.87 16.11 -0.97
N ALA A 126 12.06 15.92 -1.52
CA ALA A 126 13.31 16.05 -0.78
C ALA A 126 13.49 17.45 -0.17
N GLN A 127 12.90 18.50 -0.74
CA GLN A 127 12.93 19.86 -0.18
C GLN A 127 12.18 19.94 1.15
N PHE A 128 11.08 19.21 1.28
CA PHE A 128 10.25 19.21 2.49
C PHE A 128 10.88 18.40 3.62
N LEU A 129 11.74 17.42 3.31
CA LEU A 129 12.56 16.73 4.30
C LEU A 129 13.55 17.69 4.97
N ASN A 130 14.15 18.61 4.21
CA ASN A 130 15.10 19.61 4.73
C ASN A 130 14.40 20.71 5.55
N GLU A 131 13.10 20.91 5.36
CA GLU A 131 12.27 21.92 6.02
C GLU A 131 11.49 21.36 7.22
N ASP A 132 11.78 20.12 7.65
CA ASP A 132 11.04 19.38 8.71
C ASP A 132 9.54 19.26 8.46
N ALA A 133 9.07 19.46 7.24
CA ALA A 133 7.67 19.34 6.89
C ALA A 133 7.22 17.88 6.79
N LEU A 134 8.12 16.98 6.35
CA LEU A 134 7.91 15.54 6.32
C LEU A 134 8.72 14.88 7.46
N PRO A 135 8.08 14.27 8.47
CA PRO A 135 8.77 13.64 9.60
C PRO A 135 9.34 12.24 9.30
N PHE A 136 9.40 11.86 8.03
CA PHE A 136 9.87 10.55 7.55
C PHE A 136 10.66 10.72 6.25
N ALA A 137 11.50 9.73 5.92
CA ALA A 137 12.26 9.70 4.68
C ALA A 137 11.40 9.15 3.52
N VAL A 138 11.72 9.58 2.30
CA VAL A 138 11.20 9.00 1.05
C VAL A 138 12.36 8.40 0.25
N PRO A 139 12.13 7.43 -0.67
CA PRO A 139 13.17 6.91 -1.53
C PRO A 139 13.85 8.05 -2.31
N ASN A 140 15.18 8.12 -2.21
CA ASN A 140 15.95 9.13 -2.93
C ASN A 140 16.70 8.43 -4.07
N PRO A 141 16.44 8.79 -5.35
CA PRO A 141 17.20 8.29 -6.48
C PRO A 141 18.69 8.60 -6.32
N THR A 142 19.51 7.56 -6.23
CA THR A 142 20.97 7.73 -6.01
C THR A 142 21.73 7.71 -7.32
N GLY A 143 21.21 7.02 -8.33
CA GLY A 143 21.83 6.95 -9.64
C GLY A 143 20.92 6.38 -10.71
N PHE A 144 21.33 6.59 -11.96
CA PHE A 144 20.58 6.19 -13.15
C PHE A 144 21.49 5.47 -14.14
N ALA A 145 20.97 4.43 -14.80
CA ALA A 145 21.66 3.75 -15.88
C ALA A 145 20.76 3.69 -17.12
N HIS A 146 21.26 4.14 -18.27
CA HIS A 146 20.53 4.03 -19.53
C HIS A 146 20.31 2.57 -19.93
N LEU A 147 19.12 2.30 -20.44
CA LEU A 147 18.75 0.98 -20.95
C LEU A 147 18.98 0.94 -22.47
N PRO A 148 19.47 -0.18 -23.02
CA PRO A 148 19.72 -0.31 -24.45
C PRO A 148 18.50 -0.07 -25.35
N GLU A 149 17.32 -0.41 -24.87
CA GLU A 149 16.03 -0.26 -25.54
C GLU A 149 15.39 1.13 -25.36
N GLY A 150 16.00 2.00 -24.60
CA GLY A 150 15.48 3.33 -24.25
C GLY A 150 15.03 3.44 -22.80
N GLY A 151 14.92 4.67 -22.32
CA GLY A 151 14.65 4.94 -20.91
C GLY A 151 15.86 4.68 -20.00
N ARG A 152 15.61 4.58 -18.70
CA ARG A 152 16.66 4.35 -17.70
C ARG A 152 16.19 3.50 -16.52
N ALA A 153 17.11 2.75 -15.93
CA ALA A 153 16.95 2.15 -14.62
C ALA A 153 17.29 3.18 -13.54
N VAL A 154 16.62 3.04 -12.40
CA VAL A 154 16.84 3.89 -11.22
C VAL A 154 17.37 3.02 -10.09
N VAL A 155 18.33 3.55 -9.34
CA VAL A 155 18.91 2.89 -8.17
C VAL A 155 18.65 3.73 -6.92
N TYR A 156 18.08 3.09 -5.90
CA TYR A 156 17.78 3.69 -4.61
C TYR A 156 18.56 2.98 -3.51
N GLN A 157 19.06 3.72 -2.54
CA GLN A 157 19.53 3.12 -1.29
C GLN A 157 18.31 2.74 -0.44
N SER A 158 18.36 1.58 0.23
CA SER A 158 17.33 1.16 1.18
C SER A 158 17.19 2.17 2.30
N LEU A 159 15.96 2.55 2.61
CA LEU A 159 15.67 3.34 3.80
C LEU A 159 15.79 2.46 5.07
N PRO A 160 16.18 3.08 6.20
CA PRO A 160 16.21 2.38 7.48
C PRO A 160 14.80 2.19 8.04
N GLY A 161 14.60 1.08 8.75
CA GLY A 161 13.33 0.74 9.38
C GLY A 161 12.86 -0.66 9.00
N GLN A 162 11.73 -1.04 9.54
CA GLN A 162 11.01 -2.28 9.23
C GLN A 162 9.58 -1.93 8.84
N SER A 163 8.96 -2.73 7.98
CA SER A 163 7.56 -2.56 7.62
C SER A 163 6.68 -2.53 8.88
N LEU A 164 5.70 -1.64 8.87
CA LEU A 164 4.75 -1.47 9.95
C LEU A 164 4.03 -2.81 10.23
N GLN A 165 3.99 -3.19 11.48
CA GLN A 165 3.19 -4.31 11.95
C GLN A 165 1.93 -3.74 12.61
N LEU A 166 0.76 -4.06 12.07
CA LEU A 166 -0.52 -3.49 12.53
C LEU A 166 -0.85 -3.88 13.98
N ASP A 167 -0.40 -5.04 14.43
CA ASP A 167 -0.56 -5.53 15.81
C ASP A 167 0.28 -4.74 16.85
N LEU A 168 1.24 -3.94 16.40
CA LEU A 168 2.01 -3.03 17.25
C LEU A 168 1.34 -1.67 17.43
N LEU A 169 0.28 -1.38 16.65
CA LEU A 169 -0.52 -0.17 16.84
C LEU A 169 -1.37 -0.30 18.10
N GLY A 170 -1.33 0.71 18.93
CA GLY A 170 -2.10 0.77 20.17
C GLY A 170 -2.59 2.18 20.46
N PRO A 171 -3.45 2.37 21.47
CA PRO A 171 -3.98 3.68 21.84
C PRO A 171 -2.92 4.60 22.43
N GLY A 172 -3.12 5.90 22.27
CA GLY A 172 -2.31 6.95 22.89
C GLY A 172 -1.11 7.42 22.04
N PRO A 173 -0.21 8.20 22.66
CA PRO A 173 0.98 8.72 21.97
C PRO A 173 1.94 7.58 21.68
N GLY A 174 2.57 7.60 20.52
CA GLY A 174 3.52 6.56 20.08
C GLY A 174 3.35 6.27 18.61
N LEU A 175 3.44 4.97 18.23
CA LEU A 175 3.45 4.60 16.82
C LEU A 175 2.16 5.00 16.10
N SER A 176 0.97 4.82 16.72
CA SER A 176 -0.31 5.24 16.14
C SER A 176 -0.36 6.74 15.88
N ALA A 177 0.07 7.55 16.85
CA ALA A 177 0.15 9.00 16.66
C ALA A 177 1.21 9.39 15.63
N SER A 178 2.33 8.66 15.52
CA SER A 178 3.34 8.87 14.49
C SER A 178 2.79 8.58 13.09
N VAL A 179 2.01 7.52 12.93
CA VAL A 179 1.31 7.21 11.66
C VAL A 179 0.34 8.33 11.29
N GLY A 180 -0.49 8.80 12.24
CA GLY A 180 -1.42 9.92 12.00
C GLY A 180 -0.71 11.19 11.56
N ARG A 181 0.41 11.56 12.22
CA ARG A 181 1.24 12.70 11.82
C ARG A 181 1.85 12.55 10.43
N ALA A 182 2.34 11.35 10.12
CA ALA A 182 2.92 11.06 8.80
C ALA A 182 1.90 11.24 7.67
N LEU A 183 0.68 10.68 7.82
CA LEU A 183 -0.42 10.85 6.87
C LEU A 183 -0.80 12.33 6.69
N ALA A 184 -0.98 13.05 7.79
CA ALA A 184 -1.29 14.48 7.73
C ALA A 184 -0.21 15.26 6.99
N SER A 185 1.07 14.92 7.20
CA SER A 185 2.20 15.57 6.51
C SER A 185 2.20 15.33 5.01
N ILE A 186 1.79 14.15 4.54
CA ILE A 186 1.58 13.90 3.10
C ILE A 186 0.49 14.83 2.56
N HIS A 187 -0.65 14.91 3.26
CA HIS A 187 -1.81 15.69 2.83
C HIS A 187 -1.61 17.21 2.95
N GLU A 188 -0.56 17.68 3.62
CA GLU A 188 -0.16 19.09 3.68
C GLU A 188 0.85 19.48 2.57
N LEU A 189 1.36 18.52 1.80
CA LEU A 189 2.24 18.82 0.68
C LEU A 189 1.53 19.67 -0.37
N PRO A 190 2.22 20.62 -1.02
CA PRO A 190 1.65 21.42 -2.08
C PRO A 190 1.25 20.57 -3.30
N ALA A 191 0.02 20.70 -3.78
CA ALA A 191 -0.45 19.99 -4.98
C ALA A 191 0.45 20.21 -6.21
N ALA A 192 1.12 21.36 -6.28
CA ALA A 192 2.01 21.69 -7.38
C ALA A 192 3.17 20.70 -7.59
N ILE A 193 3.63 19.98 -6.54
CA ILE A 193 4.69 18.98 -6.74
C ILE A 193 4.20 17.77 -7.54
N VAL A 194 2.94 17.39 -7.36
CA VAL A 194 2.28 16.31 -8.10
C VAL A 194 2.00 16.76 -9.54
N GLU A 195 1.45 17.97 -9.70
CA GLU A 195 1.16 18.55 -11.01
C GLU A 195 2.44 18.71 -11.86
N ASN A 196 3.52 19.26 -11.28
CA ASN A 196 4.80 19.43 -11.95
C ASN A 196 5.47 18.08 -12.32
N ALA A 197 5.20 17.03 -11.57
CA ALA A 197 5.64 15.66 -11.89
C ALA A 197 4.82 15.01 -13.02
N GLY A 198 3.76 15.66 -13.51
CA GLY A 198 2.88 15.11 -14.53
C GLY A 198 1.97 13.99 -14.01
N LEU A 199 1.80 13.89 -12.68
CA LEU A 199 0.93 12.92 -12.04
C LEU A 199 -0.53 13.41 -12.01
N PRO A 200 -1.51 12.51 -11.81
CA PRO A 200 -2.92 12.87 -11.88
C PRO A 200 -3.34 13.90 -10.82
N VAL A 201 -4.16 14.86 -11.22
CA VAL A 201 -4.78 15.86 -10.34
C VAL A 201 -6.29 15.82 -10.57
N TYR A 202 -7.04 15.52 -9.52
CA TYR A 202 -8.50 15.43 -9.56
C TYR A 202 -9.11 16.49 -8.64
N ASP A 203 -10.17 17.15 -9.09
CA ASP A 203 -11.11 17.79 -8.19
C ASP A 203 -12.07 16.77 -7.56
N ALA A 204 -12.80 17.18 -6.53
CA ALA A 204 -13.66 16.28 -5.76
C ALA A 204 -14.76 15.64 -6.62
N GLU A 205 -15.37 16.42 -7.54
CA GLU A 205 -16.45 15.92 -8.42
C GLU A 205 -15.92 14.94 -9.45
N THR A 206 -14.83 15.27 -10.12
CA THR A 206 -14.17 14.36 -11.09
C THR A 206 -13.75 13.07 -10.41
N TYR A 207 -13.26 13.16 -9.16
CA TYR A 207 -12.86 11.98 -8.40
C TYR A 207 -14.06 11.09 -8.03
N ARG A 208 -15.17 11.70 -7.57
CA ARG A 208 -16.43 11.01 -7.29
C ARG A 208 -16.96 10.28 -8.54
N GLN A 209 -17.00 10.94 -9.70
CA GLN A 209 -17.45 10.36 -10.96
C GLN A 209 -16.58 9.18 -11.40
N ARG A 210 -15.28 9.27 -11.16
CA ARG A 210 -14.36 8.14 -11.40
C ARG A 210 -14.71 6.93 -10.54
N ARG A 211 -15.00 7.13 -9.24
CA ARG A 211 -15.43 6.06 -8.34
C ARG A 211 -16.75 5.43 -8.78
N LEU A 212 -17.70 6.25 -9.20
CA LEU A 212 -18.97 5.76 -9.76
C LEU A 212 -18.74 4.89 -11.00
N SER A 213 -17.88 5.33 -11.92
CA SER A 213 -17.52 4.52 -13.09
C SER A 213 -16.84 3.19 -12.74
N GLU A 214 -16.04 3.14 -11.67
CA GLU A 214 -15.44 1.90 -11.18
C GLU A 214 -16.53 0.92 -10.65
N VAL A 215 -17.54 1.43 -9.94
CA VAL A 215 -18.68 0.64 -9.48
C VAL A 215 -19.50 0.11 -10.66
N ASP A 216 -19.78 0.95 -11.66
CA ASP A 216 -20.48 0.55 -12.88
C ASP A 216 -19.74 -0.56 -13.65
N GLU A 217 -18.41 -0.47 -13.73
CA GLU A 217 -17.60 -1.53 -14.34
C GLU A 217 -17.67 -2.83 -13.53
N ALA A 218 -17.61 -2.74 -12.20
CA ALA A 218 -17.71 -3.90 -11.32
C ALA A 218 -19.10 -4.56 -11.41
N ALA A 219 -20.17 -3.75 -11.49
CA ALA A 219 -21.54 -4.24 -11.66
C ALA A 219 -21.71 -5.06 -12.95
N LYS A 220 -21.05 -4.66 -14.05
CA LYS A 220 -21.10 -5.38 -15.34
C LYS A 220 -20.53 -6.79 -15.27
N THR A 221 -19.69 -7.09 -14.29
CA THR A 221 -19.16 -8.46 -14.08
C THR A 221 -20.24 -9.44 -13.61
N GLY A 222 -21.34 -8.93 -13.05
CA GLY A 222 -22.40 -9.75 -12.44
C GLY A 222 -21.97 -10.49 -11.17
N LYS A 223 -20.81 -10.19 -10.61
CA LYS A 223 -20.19 -10.89 -9.47
C LYS A 223 -20.29 -10.09 -8.15
N VAL A 224 -20.71 -8.84 -8.20
CA VAL A 224 -20.89 -7.99 -7.00
C VAL A 224 -22.31 -8.16 -6.46
N PRO A 225 -22.51 -8.42 -5.15
CA PRO A 225 -23.83 -8.47 -4.52
C PRO A 225 -24.64 -7.19 -4.75
N ALA A 226 -25.94 -7.35 -5.06
CA ALA A 226 -26.82 -6.21 -5.36
C ALA A 226 -27.03 -5.25 -4.17
N SER A 227 -26.91 -5.76 -2.94
CA SER A 227 -26.95 -4.97 -1.70
C SER A 227 -25.76 -4.01 -1.60
N LEU A 228 -24.55 -4.49 -1.94
CA LEU A 228 -23.34 -3.66 -1.96
C LEU A 228 -23.36 -2.62 -3.07
N LEU A 229 -23.82 -2.98 -4.27
CA LEU A 229 -23.97 -2.02 -5.37
C LEU A 229 -24.88 -0.85 -4.96
N ARG A 230 -26.06 -1.14 -4.42
CA ARG A 230 -26.98 -0.10 -3.94
C ARG A 230 -26.39 0.76 -2.83
N ARG A 231 -25.63 0.13 -1.89
CA ARG A 231 -24.94 0.83 -0.82
C ARG A 231 -23.91 1.81 -1.37
N TRP A 232 -23.08 1.37 -2.30
CA TRP A 232 -22.03 2.19 -2.93
C TRP A 232 -22.61 3.29 -3.81
N GLU A 233 -23.62 2.98 -4.65
CA GLU A 233 -24.34 3.98 -5.46
C GLU A 233 -24.93 5.06 -4.57
N ASN A 234 -25.66 4.72 -3.51
CA ASN A 234 -26.22 5.69 -2.58
C ASN A 234 -25.16 6.60 -1.93
N ALA A 235 -24.01 6.02 -1.52
CA ALA A 235 -22.92 6.81 -0.96
C ALA A 235 -22.25 7.70 -1.99
N LEU A 236 -22.08 7.23 -3.23
CA LEU A 236 -21.50 7.99 -4.33
C LEU A 236 -22.43 9.07 -4.86
N GLU A 237 -23.74 8.88 -4.81
CA GLU A 237 -24.75 9.88 -5.20
C GLU A 237 -24.97 10.96 -4.14
N ASN A 238 -24.64 10.71 -2.89
CA ASN A 238 -24.76 11.68 -1.81
C ASN A 238 -23.67 12.77 -1.92
N VAL A 239 -23.91 13.77 -2.76
CA VAL A 239 -22.96 14.87 -3.03
C VAL A 239 -22.46 15.58 -1.76
N ALA A 240 -23.21 15.52 -0.65
CA ALA A 240 -22.82 16.19 0.58
C ALA A 240 -21.51 15.62 1.17
N ILE A 241 -21.31 14.30 1.10
CA ILE A 241 -20.11 13.63 1.64
C ILE A 241 -18.87 13.82 0.74
N TRP A 242 -19.07 14.29 -0.51
CA TRP A 242 -17.99 14.47 -1.49
C TRP A 242 -17.51 15.93 -1.59
N ARG A 243 -17.84 16.77 -0.63
CA ARG A 243 -17.35 18.16 -0.55
C ARG A 243 -16.06 18.24 0.24
N PHE A 244 -15.05 17.52 -0.19
CA PHE A 244 -13.72 17.55 0.41
C PHE A 244 -12.77 18.44 -0.41
N ARG A 245 -11.68 18.87 0.21
CA ARG A 245 -10.58 19.52 -0.48
C ARG A 245 -9.58 18.46 -0.93
N PRO A 246 -9.32 18.32 -2.25
CA PRO A 246 -8.29 17.41 -2.74
C PRO A 246 -6.92 17.78 -2.20
N THR A 247 -6.15 16.77 -1.81
CA THR A 247 -4.79 16.91 -1.28
C THR A 247 -3.84 15.99 -2.03
N VAL A 248 -2.55 16.17 -1.84
CA VAL A 248 -1.58 15.13 -2.23
C VAL A 248 -1.91 13.88 -1.43
N VAL A 249 -2.04 12.75 -2.11
CA VAL A 249 -2.21 11.43 -1.51
C VAL A 249 -1.16 10.49 -2.07
N HIS A 250 -0.73 9.54 -1.25
CA HIS A 250 0.13 8.46 -1.68
C HIS A 250 -0.59 7.53 -2.66
N GLY A 251 -1.86 7.23 -2.38
CA GLY A 251 -2.77 6.53 -3.26
C GLY A 251 -2.67 5.01 -3.28
N ASP A 252 -1.67 4.43 -2.59
CA ASP A 252 -1.45 2.98 -2.45
C ASP A 252 -0.78 2.64 -1.11
N LEU A 253 -1.17 3.34 -0.04
CA LEU A 253 -0.60 3.11 1.29
C LEU A 253 -1.05 1.79 1.90
N THR A 254 -0.07 1.08 2.45
CA THR A 254 -0.23 -0.18 3.17
C THR A 254 0.82 -0.30 4.26
N ALA A 255 0.70 -1.34 5.09
CA ALA A 255 1.67 -1.60 6.13
C ALA A 255 3.10 -1.81 5.60
N ASP A 256 3.24 -2.41 4.41
CA ASP A 256 4.54 -2.68 3.80
C ASP A 256 5.21 -1.42 3.25
N HIS A 257 4.43 -0.40 2.92
CA HIS A 257 4.95 0.89 2.47
C HIS A 257 5.39 1.80 3.62
N VAL A 258 4.97 1.54 4.85
CA VAL A 258 5.32 2.37 6.02
C VAL A 258 6.45 1.72 6.79
N LEU A 259 7.61 2.37 6.84
CA LEU A 259 8.77 1.93 7.61
C LEU A 259 8.77 2.56 9.00
N THR A 260 9.10 1.75 9.99
CA THR A 260 9.08 2.16 11.40
C THR A 260 10.37 1.79 12.13
N ALA A 261 10.72 2.57 13.15
CA ALA A 261 11.76 2.22 14.12
C ALA A 261 11.30 2.70 15.50
N GLY A 262 11.16 1.75 16.43
CA GLY A 262 10.54 2.04 17.73
C GLY A 262 9.11 2.53 17.59
N SER A 263 8.82 3.72 18.10
CA SER A 263 7.49 4.33 18.05
C SER A 263 7.31 5.37 16.93
N GLU A 264 8.22 5.42 15.97
CA GLU A 264 8.18 6.44 14.94
C GLU A 264 8.14 5.85 13.52
N VAL A 265 7.41 6.51 12.64
CA VAL A 265 7.49 6.29 11.19
C VAL A 265 8.78 6.92 10.69
N THR A 266 9.64 6.11 10.07
CA THR A 266 10.96 6.53 9.60
C THR A 266 11.06 6.68 8.09
N GLY A 267 10.14 6.07 7.35
CA GLY A 267 10.13 6.15 5.89
C GLY A 267 8.80 5.72 5.29
N ILE A 268 8.50 6.22 4.10
CA ILE A 268 7.35 5.79 3.30
C ILE A 268 7.83 5.49 1.88
N LEU A 269 7.47 4.30 1.39
CA LEU A 269 7.86 3.71 0.11
C LEU A 269 6.66 3.71 -0.86
N GLY A 270 6.90 3.47 -2.16
CA GLY A 270 5.83 3.09 -3.11
C GLY A 270 5.02 4.26 -3.68
N TRP A 271 5.64 5.36 -4.07
CA TRP A 271 5.00 6.60 -4.50
C TRP A 271 4.46 6.61 -5.95
N SER A 272 4.46 5.47 -6.63
CA SER A 272 4.05 5.38 -8.05
C SER A 272 2.57 5.73 -8.32
N GLU A 273 1.70 5.64 -7.30
CA GLU A 273 0.26 5.97 -7.39
C GLU A 273 -0.09 7.33 -6.80
N ALA A 274 0.92 8.12 -6.48
CA ALA A 274 0.71 9.46 -5.94
C ALA A 274 -0.12 10.34 -6.89
N LYS A 275 -0.99 11.13 -6.32
CA LYS A 275 -1.92 12.00 -7.05
C LYS A 275 -2.44 13.10 -6.15
N VAL A 276 -3.14 14.06 -6.72
CA VAL A 276 -4.04 14.95 -5.96
C VAL A 276 -5.44 14.38 -6.02
N ALA A 277 -5.98 13.96 -4.87
CA ALA A 277 -7.28 13.30 -4.78
C ALA A 277 -7.89 13.40 -3.37
N ASP A 278 -8.77 12.45 -3.02
CA ASP A 278 -9.40 12.36 -1.72
C ASP A 278 -8.42 11.83 -0.66
N PRO A 279 -8.14 12.58 0.43
CA PRO A 279 -7.32 12.10 1.53
C PRO A 279 -7.84 10.81 2.19
N ALA A 280 -9.11 10.50 2.04
CA ALA A 280 -9.71 9.27 2.54
C ALA A 280 -9.09 7.98 1.95
N ASP A 281 -8.49 8.05 0.75
CA ASP A 281 -7.82 6.92 0.12
C ASP A 281 -6.66 6.38 0.98
N ASP A 282 -5.85 7.29 1.53
CA ASP A 282 -4.68 6.92 2.34
C ASP A 282 -5.05 6.46 3.76
N LEU A 283 -6.28 6.68 4.20
CA LEU A 283 -6.79 6.24 5.49
C LEU A 283 -7.50 4.89 5.42
N ALA A 284 -7.99 4.51 4.25
CA ALA A 284 -8.86 3.35 4.05
C ALA A 284 -8.30 2.04 4.66
N TRP A 285 -7.04 1.74 4.42
CA TRP A 285 -6.39 0.52 4.91
C TRP A 285 -6.27 0.47 6.43
N LEU A 286 -6.04 1.62 7.09
CA LEU A 286 -5.99 1.72 8.55
C LEU A 286 -7.37 1.56 9.18
N LEU A 287 -8.38 2.22 8.63
CA LEU A 287 -9.76 2.13 9.10
C LEU A 287 -10.30 0.71 9.03
N VAL A 288 -9.80 -0.09 8.07
CA VAL A 288 -10.21 -1.48 7.86
C VAL A 288 -9.37 -2.47 8.69
N ALA A 289 -8.07 -2.26 8.85
CA ALA A 289 -7.16 -3.28 9.33
C ALA A 289 -6.47 -2.96 10.69
N ALA A 290 -6.41 -1.71 11.09
CA ALA A 290 -5.81 -1.36 12.37
C ALA A 290 -6.72 -1.73 13.56
N PRO A 291 -6.15 -2.01 14.75
CA PRO A 291 -6.93 -2.17 15.97
C PRO A 291 -7.82 -0.95 16.23
N HIS A 292 -9.06 -1.17 16.64
CA HIS A 292 -10.06 -0.09 16.75
C HIS A 292 -9.62 1.05 17.69
N ASP A 293 -9.01 0.71 18.82
CA ASP A 293 -8.49 1.67 19.79
C ASP A 293 -7.25 2.46 19.29
N ALA A 294 -6.53 1.91 18.32
CA ALA A 294 -5.44 2.61 17.63
C ALA A 294 -5.95 3.64 16.63
N VAL A 295 -7.07 3.35 15.94
CA VAL A 295 -7.66 4.24 14.93
C VAL A 295 -7.97 5.61 15.52
N ASP A 296 -8.56 5.68 16.71
CA ASP A 296 -8.87 6.96 17.38
C ASP A 296 -7.61 7.80 17.60
N SER A 297 -6.52 7.18 18.05
CA SER A 297 -5.23 7.86 18.25
C SER A 297 -4.57 8.31 16.95
N ILE A 298 -4.71 7.53 15.87
CA ILE A 298 -4.25 7.89 14.53
C ILE A 298 -5.02 9.12 14.04
N MET A 299 -6.35 9.09 14.13
CA MET A 299 -7.23 10.16 13.65
C MET A 299 -7.09 11.45 14.48
N GLU A 300 -6.89 11.34 15.79
CA GLU A 300 -6.59 12.49 16.65
C GLU A 300 -5.27 13.16 16.21
N ALA A 301 -4.19 12.38 16.10
CA ALA A 301 -2.88 12.90 15.70
C ALA A 301 -2.90 13.47 14.28
N TYR A 302 -3.62 12.83 13.36
CA TYR A 302 -3.88 13.33 12.02
C TYR A 302 -4.56 14.70 12.06
N SER A 303 -5.68 14.81 12.78
CA SER A 303 -6.47 16.04 12.87
C SER A 303 -5.70 17.19 13.53
N LEU A 304 -4.89 16.91 14.55
CA LEU A 304 -4.04 17.91 15.23
C LEU A 304 -2.92 18.44 14.33
N ARG A 305 -2.44 17.64 13.40
CA ARG A 305 -1.35 18.04 12.47
C ARG A 305 -1.87 18.77 11.23
N ARG A 306 -3.14 18.54 10.83
CA ARG A 306 -3.76 19.22 9.69
C ARG A 306 -3.94 20.71 10.01
N THR A 307 -3.64 21.54 9.01
CA THR A 307 -3.80 23.00 9.14
C THR A 307 -5.17 23.50 8.71
N GLU A 308 -5.97 22.64 8.08
CA GLU A 308 -7.29 22.94 7.56
C GLU A 308 -8.40 22.45 8.48
N PHE A 309 -9.63 22.94 8.21
CA PHE A 309 -10.81 22.51 8.93
C PHE A 309 -11.04 21.01 8.81
N SER A 310 -11.47 20.39 9.91
CA SER A 310 -11.85 18.99 9.96
C SER A 310 -12.91 18.67 8.89
N ASP A 311 -12.64 17.65 8.08
CA ASP A 311 -13.60 17.08 7.15
C ASP A 311 -14.49 16.07 7.90
N PRO A 312 -15.78 16.36 8.11
CA PRO A 312 -16.65 15.50 8.92
C PRO A 312 -16.95 14.15 8.27
N HIS A 313 -16.73 14.03 6.96
CA HIS A 313 -17.03 12.82 6.19
C HIS A 313 -15.77 12.03 5.78
N LEU A 314 -14.59 12.43 6.28
CA LEU A 314 -13.32 11.78 5.93
C LEU A 314 -13.32 10.28 6.25
N THR A 315 -13.75 9.91 7.46
CA THR A 315 -13.80 8.51 7.89
C THR A 315 -14.86 7.71 7.12
N GLU A 316 -16.02 8.32 6.85
CA GLU A 316 -17.09 7.70 6.06
C GLU A 316 -16.60 7.34 4.65
N ARG A 317 -15.91 8.29 3.98
CA ARG A 317 -15.34 8.03 2.66
C ARG A 317 -14.16 7.05 2.72
N GLY A 318 -13.38 7.04 3.82
CA GLY A 318 -12.30 6.08 4.01
C GLY A 318 -12.82 4.63 4.11
N HIS A 319 -13.91 4.40 4.85
CA HIS A 319 -14.56 3.08 4.87
C HIS A 319 -15.09 2.69 3.48
N LEU A 320 -15.75 3.61 2.78
CA LEU A 320 -16.21 3.37 1.41
C LEU A 320 -15.04 3.06 0.47
N ALA A 321 -13.92 3.77 0.58
CA ALA A 321 -12.73 3.51 -0.23
C ALA A 321 -12.15 2.10 0.02
N GLY A 322 -12.21 1.63 1.28
CA GLY A 322 -11.87 0.26 1.66
C GLY A 322 -12.82 -0.77 1.04
N GLU A 323 -14.13 -0.55 1.10
CA GLU A 323 -15.11 -1.42 0.45
C GLU A 323 -14.90 -1.46 -1.08
N LEU A 324 -14.69 -0.32 -1.72
CA LEU A 324 -14.44 -0.20 -3.17
C LEU A 324 -13.10 -0.83 -3.60
N ALA A 325 -12.15 -1.04 -2.68
CA ALA A 325 -10.93 -1.77 -2.98
C ALA A 325 -11.23 -3.21 -3.43
N LEU A 326 -12.27 -3.86 -2.89
CA LEU A 326 -12.70 -5.18 -3.30
C LEU A 326 -13.25 -5.21 -4.73
N ALA A 327 -14.00 -4.17 -5.11
CA ALA A 327 -14.46 -4.02 -6.49
C ALA A 327 -13.27 -3.86 -7.46
N ARG A 328 -12.25 -3.09 -7.08
CA ARG A 328 -11.03 -2.96 -7.88
C ARG A 328 -10.26 -4.27 -7.98
N TRP A 329 -10.20 -5.05 -6.89
CA TRP A 329 -9.59 -6.37 -6.87
C TRP A 329 -10.30 -7.34 -7.83
N LEU A 330 -11.63 -7.37 -7.80
CA LEU A 330 -12.43 -8.12 -8.77
C LEU A 330 -12.13 -7.70 -10.21
N LEU A 331 -12.15 -6.39 -10.48
CA LEU A 331 -11.86 -5.86 -11.81
C LEU A 331 -10.44 -6.19 -12.28
N HIS A 332 -9.48 -6.24 -11.36
CA HIS A 332 -8.12 -6.68 -11.67
C HIS A 332 -8.11 -8.15 -12.11
N GLY A 333 -8.72 -9.05 -11.33
CA GLY A 333 -8.84 -10.46 -11.70
C GLY A 333 -9.48 -10.67 -13.07
N VAL A 334 -10.55 -9.93 -13.36
CA VAL A 334 -11.24 -9.98 -14.66
C VAL A 334 -10.35 -9.49 -15.80
N ARG A 335 -9.60 -8.39 -15.62
CA ARG A 335 -8.71 -7.84 -16.65
C ARG A 335 -7.48 -8.70 -16.94
N THR A 336 -6.99 -9.40 -15.91
CA THR A 336 -5.83 -10.30 -16.02
C THR A 336 -6.23 -11.74 -16.32
N GLU A 337 -7.53 -12.01 -16.46
CA GLU A 337 -8.08 -13.36 -16.69
C GLU A 337 -7.61 -14.36 -15.62
N ASN A 338 -7.48 -13.91 -14.37
CA ASN A 338 -7.00 -14.70 -13.25
C ASN A 338 -8.18 -15.15 -12.37
N GLU A 339 -8.59 -16.41 -12.52
CA GLU A 339 -9.72 -16.98 -11.78
C GLU A 339 -9.47 -17.07 -10.26
N GLU A 340 -8.24 -17.26 -9.80
CA GLU A 340 -7.93 -17.29 -8.36
C GLU A 340 -8.20 -15.91 -7.72
N ILE A 341 -7.84 -14.82 -8.41
CA ILE A 341 -8.13 -13.47 -7.95
C ILE A 341 -9.63 -13.18 -8.00
N ILE A 342 -10.31 -13.63 -9.03
CA ILE A 342 -11.77 -13.46 -9.17
C ILE A 342 -12.49 -14.17 -8.01
N ASP A 343 -12.15 -15.42 -7.74
CA ASP A 343 -12.77 -16.22 -6.69
C ASP A 343 -12.50 -15.62 -5.30
N ASP A 344 -11.27 -15.18 -5.04
CA ASP A 344 -10.90 -14.49 -3.80
C ASP A 344 -11.71 -13.20 -3.61
N ALA A 345 -11.79 -12.36 -4.64
CA ALA A 345 -12.58 -11.12 -4.61
C ALA A 345 -14.08 -11.39 -4.36
N VAL A 346 -14.64 -12.42 -5.00
CA VAL A 346 -16.06 -12.81 -4.80
C VAL A 346 -16.29 -13.28 -3.37
N ALA A 347 -15.39 -14.07 -2.80
CA ALA A 347 -15.48 -14.50 -1.42
C ALA A 347 -15.45 -13.31 -0.44
N MET A 348 -14.53 -12.37 -0.66
CA MET A 348 -14.42 -11.16 0.17
C MET A 348 -15.65 -10.24 0.05
N LEU A 349 -16.24 -10.13 -1.14
CA LEU A 349 -17.48 -9.38 -1.36
C LEU A 349 -18.66 -10.02 -0.64
N ALA A 350 -18.74 -11.35 -0.59
CA ALA A 350 -19.77 -12.05 0.18
C ALA A 350 -19.61 -11.82 1.69
N ASP A 351 -18.39 -11.91 2.21
CA ASP A 351 -18.09 -11.60 3.61
C ASP A 351 -18.46 -10.15 3.97
N LEU A 352 -18.19 -9.18 3.08
CA LEU A 352 -18.58 -7.78 3.27
C LEU A 352 -20.10 -7.63 3.27
N GLU A 353 -20.83 -8.34 2.40
CA GLU A 353 -22.30 -8.29 2.37
C GLU A 353 -22.88 -8.78 3.71
N GLU A 354 -22.41 -9.90 4.25
CA GLU A 354 -22.84 -10.40 5.56
C GLU A 354 -22.55 -9.41 6.68
N TYR A 355 -21.36 -8.83 6.70
CA TYR A 355 -20.97 -7.84 7.70
C TYR A 355 -21.87 -6.61 7.67
N THR A 356 -22.13 -6.05 6.49
CA THR A 356 -22.97 -4.85 6.32
C THR A 356 -24.45 -5.12 6.59
N ALA A 357 -24.95 -6.30 6.30
CA ALA A 357 -26.32 -6.72 6.65
C ALA A 357 -26.50 -6.86 8.17
N GLY A 358 -25.50 -7.40 8.88
CA GLY A 358 -25.52 -7.52 10.35
C GLY A 358 -25.50 -6.17 11.06
N ALA A 359 -24.77 -5.17 10.55
CA ALA A 359 -24.70 -3.83 11.12
C ALA A 359 -26.04 -3.07 11.07
N LEU A 360 -26.89 -3.36 10.07
CA LEU A 360 -28.23 -2.76 9.96
C LEU A 360 -29.24 -3.32 10.98
N ILE A 361 -28.98 -4.48 11.59
CA ILE A 361 -29.87 -5.13 12.57
C ILE A 361 -29.58 -4.65 13.99
N THR A 362 -28.40 -4.08 14.23
CA THR A 362 -27.92 -3.65 15.56
C THR A 362 -27.97 -2.11 15.80
N SER A 363 -28.38 -1.34 14.81
CA SER A 363 -28.58 0.11 14.87
C SER A 363 -30.07 0.47 14.96
#